data_719a2f8ea09fcda2209241c8d7db3353
#
_entry.id   719a2f8ea09fcda2209241c8d7db3353
#
_cell.length_a   1.000
_cell.length_b   1.000
_cell.length_c   1.000
_cell.angle_alpha   90.00
_cell.angle_beta   90.00
_cell.angle_gamma   90.00
#
_symmetry.space_group_name_H-M   'P 1'
#
loop_
_entity.id
_entity.type
_entity.pdbx_description
1 polymer ?
#
loop_
_entity_poly.entity_id
_entity_poly.type
_entity_poly.pdbx_seq_one_letter_code
_entity_poly.pdbx_strand_id
1 'polypeptide(L)'
;LFVLQGVNDITNDDEAFQYRDLAYKVIAYARQQCDGGRLYLSLACGRKTMSADFQEAAYCFGCDALIHVLGDRKEEAFPLNLGAIKKNEVLKVKDLYFDEGVVVKCTPDTDFLTDIQNQKRNAQHFYTTYYLDEKETRSNFYILYTLPPSKIKELKTDYLGIDPSKQKEELEYLQRLPKSDLHCHLGGVLTAEEMIEVAKCYLPLIEKEKKQNLLYSKWDCKYDKKLPIKDWYKALENHLGVHKGLIASRFILEYEDNPRALEQIIFGNYIQESDYKSIGINAYESLGDLQGSALLCNETAIRKTVHILLSKCKKENIAYLEIRCSPINYQTSILSPNQVLQAIFEELEREPEVETSVIMIASRHGGDDKILQSIELTKQLKDDALFKKYFRGFDLAGDESAKSPKEVREQFLEIMKDCYNITIHAGETAPAENIWEAVYHLTAERIGHGLKLIEKEDLMVKFLERGIGIEMCPSSNYQIVGYRDNYFSGTQNMPDYPLKKYLDCELKVSVNTDNPGISLTTPTQELHRAARLTRGGLSKWDLLQLTCNGFRTAFYPYEQKKQLIRRVEEKISELIKQDLL
;
A
#
# COMPACT_ATOMS: atom_id res chain seq x y z
N LEU A 1 42.63 12.39 -6.16
CA LEU A 1 42.60 12.15 -4.71
C LEU A 1 41.33 12.77 -4.14
N PHE A 2 40.51 11.96 -3.50
CA PHE A 2 39.30 12.39 -2.82
C PHE A 2 39.59 12.48 -1.34
N VAL A 3 39.25 13.60 -0.68
CA VAL A 3 39.45 13.82 0.76
C VAL A 3 38.20 14.49 1.35
N LEU A 4 37.87 14.14 2.58
CA LEU A 4 36.89 14.88 3.36
C LEU A 4 37.50 16.21 3.81
N GLN A 5 36.85 17.33 3.44
CA GLN A 5 37.32 18.65 3.82
C GLN A 5 37.11 18.86 5.31
N GLY A 6 38.18 19.24 6.00
CA GLY A 6 38.16 19.52 7.44
C GLY A 6 38.21 18.30 8.36
N VAL A 7 38.31 17.07 7.80
CA VAL A 7 38.41 15.84 8.58
C VAL A 7 39.80 15.23 8.40
N ASN A 8 40.56 15.14 9.47
CA ASN A 8 41.91 14.53 9.45
C ASN A 8 41.91 13.05 9.83
N ASP A 9 40.91 12.62 10.60
CA ASP A 9 40.70 11.23 11.02
C ASP A 9 39.22 11.03 11.40
N ILE A 10 38.72 9.79 11.37
CA ILE A 10 37.38 9.46 11.79
C ILE A 10 37.38 9.24 13.30
N THR A 11 36.78 10.18 14.03
CA THR A 11 36.76 10.20 15.50
C THR A 11 35.36 10.09 16.10
N ASN A 12 34.33 10.31 15.31
CA ASN A 12 32.92 10.28 15.71
C ASN A 12 32.02 9.75 14.59
N ASP A 13 30.74 9.54 14.92
CA ASP A 13 29.75 8.97 14.01
C ASP A 13 29.47 9.87 12.79
N ASP A 14 29.42 11.18 12.96
CA ASP A 14 29.18 12.12 11.85
C ASP A 14 30.32 12.09 10.82
N GLU A 15 31.58 12.01 11.27
CA GLU A 15 32.73 11.84 10.38
C GLU A 15 32.75 10.46 9.70
N ALA A 16 32.31 9.42 10.41
CA ALA A 16 32.15 8.09 9.83
C ALA A 16 31.09 8.08 8.71
N PHE A 17 29.95 8.75 8.92
CA PHE A 17 28.92 8.89 7.90
C PHE A 17 29.40 9.70 6.69
N GLN A 18 30.11 10.80 6.92
CA GLN A 18 30.69 11.59 5.82
C GLN A 18 31.70 10.76 5.01
N TYR A 19 32.53 9.97 5.67
CA TYR A 19 33.49 9.08 4.99
C TYR A 19 32.76 8.02 4.17
N ARG A 20 31.71 7.40 4.72
CA ARG A 20 30.89 6.43 4.01
C ARG A 20 30.27 7.04 2.75
N ASP A 21 29.67 8.23 2.84
CA ASP A 21 29.13 8.94 1.68
C ASP A 21 30.21 9.22 0.62
N LEU A 22 31.41 9.61 1.04
CA LEU A 22 32.54 9.81 0.14
C LEU A 22 32.96 8.50 -0.53
N ALA A 23 33.06 7.40 0.24
CA ALA A 23 33.44 6.09 -0.30
C ALA A 23 32.45 5.63 -1.39
N TYR A 24 31.15 5.80 -1.15
CA TYR A 24 30.11 5.48 -2.12
C TYR A 24 30.26 6.31 -3.41
N LYS A 25 30.45 7.61 -3.30
CA LYS A 25 30.65 8.52 -4.45
C LYS A 25 31.92 8.17 -5.24
N VAL A 26 33.01 7.90 -4.55
CA VAL A 26 34.30 7.57 -5.18
C VAL A 26 34.23 6.25 -5.94
N ILE A 27 33.62 5.21 -5.36
CA ILE A 27 33.53 3.90 -6.01
C ILE A 27 32.58 3.96 -7.19
N ALA A 28 31.44 4.65 -7.07
CA ALA A 28 30.51 4.87 -8.18
C ALA A 28 31.20 5.62 -9.33
N TYR A 29 31.95 6.68 -9.04
CA TYR A 29 32.73 7.41 -10.03
C TYR A 29 33.82 6.55 -10.68
N ALA A 30 34.58 5.78 -9.88
CA ALA A 30 35.60 4.90 -10.39
C ALA A 30 35.00 3.84 -11.36
N ARG A 31 33.84 3.29 -11.01
CA ARG A 31 33.13 2.34 -11.86
C ARG A 31 32.71 2.94 -13.18
N GLN A 32 32.22 4.19 -13.17
CA GLN A 32 31.89 4.93 -14.38
C GLN A 32 33.12 5.18 -15.26
N GLN A 33 34.24 5.59 -14.65
CA GLN A 33 35.45 5.91 -15.41
C GLN A 33 36.14 4.67 -15.99
N CYS A 34 35.81 3.47 -15.51
CA CYS A 34 36.38 2.24 -16.01
C CYS A 34 35.93 1.86 -17.46
N ASP A 35 34.87 2.45 -17.99
CA ASP A 35 34.37 2.31 -19.38
C ASP A 35 34.54 0.89 -19.96
N GLY A 36 33.99 -0.12 -19.27
CA GLY A 36 34.17 -1.54 -19.62
C GLY A 36 35.45 -2.19 -19.11
N GLY A 37 36.35 -1.43 -18.50
CA GLY A 37 37.53 -1.95 -17.80
C GLY A 37 37.19 -2.59 -16.45
N ARG A 38 38.20 -3.14 -15.79
CA ARG A 38 38.06 -3.80 -14.50
C ARG A 38 38.30 -2.84 -13.34
N LEU A 39 37.44 -2.88 -12.32
CA LEU A 39 37.57 -2.14 -11.07
C LEU A 39 37.99 -3.08 -9.95
N TYR A 40 39.14 -2.81 -9.37
CA TYR A 40 39.68 -3.54 -8.22
C TYR A 40 39.76 -2.63 -7.02
N LEU A 41 39.25 -3.06 -5.87
CA LEU A 41 39.20 -2.27 -4.66
C LEU A 41 40.03 -2.93 -3.55
N SER A 42 40.95 -2.17 -2.96
CA SER A 42 41.76 -2.63 -1.83
C SER A 42 41.10 -2.34 -0.50
N LEU A 43 40.95 -3.35 0.34
CA LEU A 43 40.48 -3.24 1.72
C LEU A 43 41.62 -3.01 2.71
N ALA A 44 42.86 -2.89 2.25
CA ALA A 44 44.04 -2.80 3.10
C ALA A 44 44.33 -1.41 3.66
N CYS A 45 43.48 -0.41 3.40
CA CYS A 45 43.73 0.98 3.75
C CYS A 45 42.86 1.47 4.91
N GLY A 46 43.49 2.11 5.90
CA GLY A 46 42.80 2.87 6.93
C GLY A 46 42.24 2.05 8.10
N ARG A 47 41.27 2.64 8.78
CA ARG A 47 40.59 2.00 9.92
C ARG A 47 39.66 0.89 9.44
N LYS A 48 39.32 -0.06 10.31
CA LYS A 48 38.41 -1.18 9.98
C LYS A 48 37.05 -0.72 9.45
N THR A 49 36.52 0.39 9.97
CA THR A 49 35.28 1.00 9.50
C THR A 49 35.38 1.47 8.05
N MET A 50 36.51 2.08 7.67
CA MET A 50 36.76 2.52 6.29
C MET A 50 36.78 1.35 5.31
N SER A 51 37.42 0.25 5.69
CA SER A 51 37.43 -0.98 4.87
C SER A 51 36.03 -1.60 4.73
N ALA A 52 35.23 -1.54 5.80
CA ALA A 52 33.84 -2.01 5.77
C ALA A 52 32.97 -1.15 4.84
N ASP A 53 33.12 0.17 4.89
CA ASP A 53 32.37 1.11 4.02
C ASP A 53 32.75 0.92 2.54
N PHE A 54 34.02 0.68 2.25
CA PHE A 54 34.50 0.35 0.90
C PHE A 54 33.95 -0.98 0.41
N GLN A 55 33.92 -1.99 1.27
CA GLN A 55 33.33 -3.28 0.93
C GLN A 55 31.82 -3.15 0.66
N GLU A 56 31.10 -2.42 1.48
CA GLU A 56 29.67 -2.17 1.29
C GLU A 56 29.40 -1.39 -0.02
N ALA A 57 30.18 -0.34 -0.28
CA ALA A 57 30.07 0.42 -1.52
C ALA A 57 30.42 -0.42 -2.76
N ALA A 58 31.38 -1.34 -2.64
CA ALA A 58 31.72 -2.31 -3.68
C ALA A 58 30.55 -3.25 -4.00
N TYR A 59 29.83 -3.70 -3.01
CA TYR A 59 28.61 -4.48 -3.21
C TYR A 59 27.47 -3.65 -3.84
N CYS A 60 27.38 -2.36 -3.52
CA CYS A 60 26.37 -1.48 -4.10
C CYS A 60 26.61 -1.12 -5.57
N PHE A 61 27.85 -0.87 -5.96
CA PHE A 61 28.22 -0.36 -7.29
C PHE A 61 28.92 -1.37 -8.19
N GLY A 62 29.29 -2.48 -7.65
CA GLY A 62 30.03 -3.54 -8.31
C GLY A 62 31.52 -3.24 -8.42
N CYS A 63 32.33 -4.27 -8.26
CA CYS A 63 33.75 -4.30 -8.59
C CYS A 63 34.10 -5.67 -9.13
N ASP A 64 35.23 -5.76 -9.83
CA ASP A 64 35.68 -7.02 -10.39
C ASP A 64 36.41 -7.89 -9.35
N ALA A 65 37.05 -7.26 -8.35
CA ALA A 65 37.59 -7.95 -7.18
C ALA A 65 37.76 -7.00 -5.98
N LEU A 66 37.61 -7.57 -4.78
CA LEU A 66 38.02 -6.99 -3.51
C LEU A 66 39.37 -7.61 -3.12
N ILE A 67 40.36 -6.77 -2.88
CA ILE A 67 41.70 -7.18 -2.57
C ILE A 67 42.01 -6.86 -1.12
N HIS A 68 42.50 -7.86 -0.38
CA HIS A 68 43.03 -7.67 0.96
C HIS A 68 44.52 -8.04 0.96
N VAL A 69 45.35 -7.05 1.28
CA VAL A 69 46.81 -7.25 1.36
C VAL A 69 47.13 -7.80 2.74
N LEU A 70 47.72 -8.99 2.80
CA LEU A 70 48.23 -9.58 4.03
C LEU A 70 49.71 -9.19 4.15
N GLY A 71 50.01 -8.33 5.10
CA GLY A 71 51.41 -8.02 5.44
C GLY A 71 52.12 -9.24 6.07
N ASP A 72 53.36 -9.53 5.63
CA ASP A 72 54.20 -10.50 6.32
C ASP A 72 54.63 -9.90 7.67
N ARG A 73 54.32 -10.58 8.78
CA ARG A 73 54.64 -10.14 10.14
C ARG A 73 56.16 -10.03 10.42
N LYS A 74 56.99 -10.45 9.47
CA LYS A 74 58.45 -10.47 9.63
C LYS A 74 59.18 -9.28 9.01
N GLU A 75 58.51 -8.50 8.16
CA GLU A 75 59.10 -7.26 7.65
C GLU A 75 58.51 -6.09 8.39
N GLU A 76 59.35 -5.35 9.14
CA GLU A 76 58.98 -4.09 9.78
C GLU A 76 58.43 -3.11 8.76
N ALA A 77 57.36 -2.43 9.13
CA ALA A 77 56.61 -1.52 8.29
C ALA A 77 57.50 -0.68 7.39
N PHE A 78 57.34 -0.83 6.07
CA PHE A 78 57.87 0.13 5.12
C PHE A 78 57.16 1.47 5.38
N PRO A 79 57.88 2.51 5.77
CA PRO A 79 57.30 3.84 5.72
C PRO A 79 57.15 4.21 4.25
N LEU A 80 55.96 4.05 3.70
CA LEU A 80 55.60 4.54 2.39
C LEU A 80 55.69 6.06 2.43
N ASN A 81 56.87 6.58 2.11
CA ASN A 81 57.05 7.98 1.88
C ASN A 81 56.48 8.34 0.51
N LEU A 82 55.16 8.69 0.47
CA LEU A 82 54.46 9.08 -0.75
C LEU A 82 55.15 10.23 -1.50
N GLY A 83 56.01 11.00 -0.82
CA GLY A 83 56.82 12.05 -1.44
C GLY A 83 58.00 11.53 -2.27
N ALA A 84 58.41 10.26 -2.09
CA ALA A 84 59.50 9.63 -2.83
C ALA A 84 59.02 8.92 -4.12
N ILE A 85 57.73 8.75 -4.32
CA ILE A 85 57.18 8.15 -5.53
C ILE A 85 57.23 9.19 -6.66
N LYS A 86 58.12 8.97 -7.61
CA LYS A 86 58.19 9.83 -8.79
C LYS A 86 56.94 9.59 -9.66
N LYS A 87 56.45 10.71 -10.27
CA LYS A 87 55.39 10.70 -11.23
C LYS A 87 55.71 9.66 -12.32
N ASN A 88 54.90 8.61 -12.46
CA ASN A 88 55.00 7.50 -13.39
C ASN A 88 55.85 6.29 -12.94
N GLU A 89 56.20 6.16 -11.67
CA GLU A 89 56.72 4.88 -11.18
C GLU A 89 55.55 3.93 -10.92
N VAL A 90 55.65 2.75 -11.52
CA VAL A 90 54.74 1.62 -11.27
C VAL A 90 55.21 0.93 -10.01
N LEU A 91 54.42 0.90 -8.97
CA LEU A 91 54.69 0.15 -7.76
C LEU A 91 54.45 -1.33 -8.03
N LYS A 92 55.52 -2.13 -7.97
CA LYS A 92 55.38 -3.59 -7.99
C LYS A 92 54.84 -4.05 -6.66
N VAL A 93 53.58 -4.48 -6.66
CA VAL A 93 52.97 -5.12 -5.51
C VAL A 93 53.23 -6.62 -5.64
N LYS A 94 54.07 -7.17 -4.79
CA LYS A 94 54.26 -8.62 -4.64
C LYS A 94 53.00 -9.18 -3.98
N ASP A 95 51.96 -9.39 -4.75
CA ASP A 95 50.79 -10.01 -4.24
C ASP A 95 50.18 -11.00 -5.25
N LEU A 96 49.37 -11.88 -4.75
CA LEU A 96 48.74 -13.00 -5.45
C LEU A 96 47.92 -12.60 -6.69
N TYR A 97 47.64 -11.33 -6.90
CA TYR A 97 46.71 -10.86 -7.92
C TYR A 97 47.26 -9.81 -8.90
N PHE A 98 48.39 -9.14 -8.57
CA PHE A 98 48.96 -8.10 -9.42
C PHE A 98 50.49 -8.10 -9.42
N ASP A 99 51.09 -8.03 -10.61
CA ASP A 99 52.51 -7.77 -10.75
C ASP A 99 52.86 -6.27 -10.67
N GLU A 100 51.87 -5.40 -10.91
CA GLU A 100 52.08 -3.94 -10.98
C GLU A 100 50.85 -3.13 -10.51
N GLY A 101 51.08 -2.11 -9.67
CA GLY A 101 50.06 -1.15 -9.25
C GLY A 101 50.21 0.21 -9.92
N VAL A 102 49.12 0.81 -10.34
CA VAL A 102 49.10 2.13 -10.97
C VAL A 102 48.35 3.15 -10.09
N VAL A 103 48.99 4.30 -9.82
CA VAL A 103 48.33 5.43 -9.15
C VAL A 103 47.61 6.27 -10.20
N VAL A 104 46.31 6.27 -10.16
CA VAL A 104 45.45 7.06 -11.05
C VAL A 104 45.03 8.35 -10.35
N LYS A 105 45.21 9.48 -11.01
CA LYS A 105 44.75 10.78 -10.57
C LYS A 105 43.39 11.06 -11.22
N CYS A 106 42.33 11.08 -10.42
CA CYS A 106 40.99 11.40 -10.89
C CYS A 106 40.59 12.83 -10.46
N THR A 107 40.08 13.62 -11.40
CA THR A 107 39.37 14.86 -11.14
C THR A 107 37.89 14.62 -11.39
N PRO A 108 36.98 14.90 -10.45
CA PRO A 108 35.56 14.72 -10.66
C PRO A 108 35.05 15.65 -11.76
N ASP A 109 34.25 15.11 -12.69
CA ASP A 109 33.51 15.90 -13.68
C ASP A 109 32.11 16.24 -13.13
N THR A 110 31.52 17.33 -13.65
CA THR A 110 30.23 17.85 -13.18
C THR A 110 29.03 16.94 -13.50
N ASP A 111 29.16 16.05 -14.47
CA ASP A 111 28.12 15.06 -14.82
C ASP A 111 28.14 13.78 -13.95
N PHE A 112 29.04 13.74 -13.00
CA PHE A 112 29.30 12.67 -12.07
C PHE A 112 28.05 12.14 -11.34
N LEU A 113 27.15 13.03 -10.91
CA LEU A 113 25.98 12.67 -10.11
C LEU A 113 24.91 11.89 -10.90
N THR A 114 24.75 12.18 -12.18
CA THR A 114 23.75 11.50 -13.05
C THR A 114 24.12 10.04 -13.29
N ASP A 115 25.41 9.78 -13.51
CA ASP A 115 25.90 8.43 -13.79
C ASP A 115 26.07 7.55 -12.55
N ILE A 116 26.32 8.14 -11.39
CA ILE A 116 26.24 7.43 -10.09
C ILE A 116 24.86 6.76 -9.94
N GLN A 117 23.79 7.46 -10.32
CA GLN A 117 22.44 6.94 -10.20
C GLN A 117 22.19 5.71 -11.08
N ASN A 118 22.67 5.73 -12.32
CA ASN A 118 22.53 4.60 -13.24
C ASN A 118 23.32 3.37 -12.78
N GLN A 119 24.52 3.57 -12.26
CA GLN A 119 25.36 2.49 -11.75
C GLN A 119 24.82 1.93 -10.44
N LYS A 120 24.29 2.77 -9.56
CA LYS A 120 23.59 2.36 -8.35
C LYS A 120 22.39 1.46 -8.68
N ARG A 121 21.62 1.80 -9.72
CA ARG A 121 20.52 0.98 -10.23
C ARG A 121 20.97 -0.42 -10.65
N ASN A 122 22.06 -0.51 -11.41
CA ASN A 122 22.60 -1.78 -11.88
C ASN A 122 23.15 -2.64 -10.74
N ALA A 123 23.87 -2.04 -9.81
CA ALA A 123 24.41 -2.73 -8.64
C ALA A 123 23.31 -3.23 -7.70
N GLN A 124 22.26 -2.43 -7.49
CA GLN A 124 21.11 -2.82 -6.68
C GLN A 124 20.32 -3.95 -7.31
N HIS A 125 20.16 -3.97 -8.62
CA HIS A 125 19.53 -5.08 -9.31
C HIS A 125 20.30 -6.39 -9.08
N PHE A 126 21.62 -6.37 -9.24
CA PHE A 126 22.49 -7.51 -8.98
C PHE A 126 22.41 -7.96 -7.52
N TYR A 127 22.53 -7.04 -6.57
CA TYR A 127 22.52 -7.33 -5.14
C TYR A 127 21.16 -7.87 -4.68
N THR A 128 20.07 -7.23 -5.11
CA THR A 128 18.70 -7.66 -4.80
C THR A 128 18.44 -9.05 -5.38
N THR A 129 18.83 -9.31 -6.62
CA THR A 129 18.68 -10.63 -7.26
C THR A 129 19.47 -11.70 -6.51
N TYR A 130 20.76 -11.44 -6.23
CA TYR A 130 21.62 -12.38 -5.53
C TYR A 130 21.09 -12.75 -4.15
N TYR A 131 20.70 -11.75 -3.34
CA TYR A 131 20.16 -12.00 -1.99
C TYR A 131 18.78 -12.63 -1.99
N LEU A 132 17.94 -12.28 -2.94
CA LEU A 132 16.61 -12.87 -3.06
C LEU A 132 16.69 -14.34 -3.50
N ASP A 133 17.62 -14.66 -4.40
CA ASP A 133 17.77 -16.02 -4.90
C ASP A 133 18.46 -16.95 -3.89
N GLU A 134 19.43 -16.45 -3.10
CA GLU A 134 20.16 -17.29 -2.14
C GLU A 134 19.44 -17.50 -0.79
N LYS A 135 18.64 -16.55 -0.33
CA LYS A 135 18.07 -16.63 1.03
C LYS A 135 16.55 -16.73 1.07
N GLU A 136 15.86 -16.90 -0.07
CA GLU A 136 14.41 -16.71 -0.09
C GLU A 136 14.05 -15.38 0.59
N THR A 137 14.95 -14.41 0.52
CA THR A 137 14.80 -13.20 1.28
C THR A 137 13.52 -12.56 0.85
N ARG A 138 12.59 -12.71 1.70
CA ARG A 138 11.42 -11.88 1.84
C ARG A 138 11.77 -10.57 1.17
N SER A 139 11.20 -10.35 0.03
CA SER A 139 11.37 -9.18 -0.81
C SER A 139 11.33 -7.92 0.07
N ASN A 140 12.45 -7.27 0.26
CA ASN A 140 12.61 -6.35 1.38
C ASN A 140 12.84 -4.91 0.98
N PHE A 141 12.53 -4.49 -0.24
CA PHE A 141 12.83 -3.11 -0.64
C PHE A 141 14.26 -2.69 -0.22
N TYR A 142 15.22 -3.49 -0.64
CA TYR A 142 16.61 -3.40 -0.21
C TYR A 142 17.24 -2.06 -0.53
N ILE A 143 16.73 -1.42 -1.58
CA ILE A 143 17.15 -0.11 -2.01
C ILE A 143 17.09 0.94 -0.91
N LEU A 144 16.08 0.90 -0.04
CA LEU A 144 15.94 1.88 1.04
C LEU A 144 17.09 1.77 2.05
N TYR A 145 17.62 0.57 2.25
CA TYR A 145 18.72 0.32 3.20
C TYR A 145 20.10 0.57 2.61
N THR A 146 20.20 0.72 1.28
CA THR A 146 21.45 1.06 0.58
C THR A 146 21.56 2.55 0.24
N LEU A 147 20.60 3.38 0.66
CA LEU A 147 20.68 4.82 0.51
C LEU A 147 21.83 5.39 1.33
N PRO A 148 22.49 6.48 0.87
CA PRO A 148 23.44 7.22 1.67
C PRO A 148 22.85 7.64 3.02
N PRO A 149 23.61 7.57 4.13
CA PRO A 149 23.12 7.96 5.46
C PRO A 149 22.56 9.38 5.53
N SER A 150 23.14 10.31 4.79
CA SER A 150 22.63 11.68 4.65
C SER A 150 21.22 11.72 4.09
N LYS A 151 20.94 10.90 3.05
CA LYS A 151 19.60 10.83 2.46
C LYS A 151 18.60 10.12 3.36
N ILE A 152 19.01 9.08 4.08
CA ILE A 152 18.17 8.45 5.10
C ILE A 152 17.81 9.46 6.19
N LYS A 153 18.79 10.25 6.65
CA LYS A 153 18.56 11.32 7.66
C LYS A 153 17.57 12.36 7.14
N GLU A 154 17.74 12.82 5.90
CA GLU A 154 16.82 13.76 5.25
C GLU A 154 15.39 13.19 5.23
N LEU A 155 15.19 11.98 4.68
CA LEU A 155 13.88 11.33 4.63
C LEU A 155 13.25 11.15 6.01
N LYS A 156 14.04 10.93 7.06
CA LYS A 156 13.56 10.78 8.45
C LYS A 156 13.23 12.11 9.13
N THR A 157 13.71 13.24 8.61
CA THR A 157 13.50 14.58 9.20
C THR A 157 12.55 15.47 8.39
N ASP A 158 12.16 15.05 7.19
CA ASP A 158 11.18 15.75 6.35
C ASP A 158 9.78 15.18 6.63
N TYR A 159 8.98 15.95 7.38
CA TYR A 159 7.65 15.55 7.88
C TYR A 159 6.52 16.17 7.06
N LEU A 160 5.51 15.35 6.76
CA LEU A 160 4.27 15.74 6.09
C LEU A 160 3.10 15.76 7.08
N GLY A 161 2.01 16.46 6.70
CA GLY A 161 0.76 16.47 7.46
C GLY A 161 0.75 17.40 8.67
N ILE A 162 1.67 18.39 8.73
CA ILE A 162 1.78 19.34 9.84
C ILE A 162 1.26 20.73 9.43
N ASP A 163 1.68 21.22 8.27
CA ASP A 163 1.43 22.58 7.79
C ASP A 163 0.41 22.56 6.63
N PRO A 164 -0.82 23.08 6.85
CA PRO A 164 -1.84 23.12 5.79
C PRO A 164 -1.40 23.86 4.53
N SER A 165 -0.46 24.81 4.62
CA SER A 165 0.02 25.56 3.46
C SER A 165 0.83 24.71 2.48
N LYS A 166 1.40 23.59 2.94
CA LYS A 166 2.18 22.64 2.14
C LYS A 166 1.35 21.49 1.55
N GLN A 167 0.07 21.43 1.86
CA GLN A 167 -0.81 20.30 1.47
C GLN A 167 -0.71 19.96 -0.02
N LYS A 168 -0.68 20.96 -0.90
CA LYS A 168 -0.62 20.73 -2.35
C LYS A 168 0.70 20.04 -2.75
N GLU A 169 1.82 20.54 -2.27
CA GLU A 169 3.15 19.98 -2.54
C GLU A 169 3.27 18.55 -1.98
N GLU A 170 2.78 18.34 -0.77
CA GLU A 170 2.76 17.03 -0.12
C GLU A 170 1.93 16.01 -0.91
N LEU A 171 0.74 16.39 -1.39
CA LEU A 171 -0.11 15.54 -2.22
C LEU A 171 0.55 15.23 -3.58
N GLU A 172 1.20 16.21 -4.22
CA GLU A 172 1.95 15.99 -5.47
C GLU A 172 3.11 15.00 -5.28
N TYR A 173 3.82 15.07 -4.15
CA TYR A 173 4.84 14.09 -3.79
C TYR A 173 4.24 12.69 -3.60
N LEU A 174 3.18 12.56 -2.79
CA LEU A 174 2.54 11.29 -2.49
C LEU A 174 1.88 10.64 -3.71
N GLN A 175 1.36 11.45 -4.65
CA GLN A 175 0.77 10.93 -5.89
C GLN A 175 1.78 10.19 -6.76
N ARG A 176 3.04 10.61 -6.75
CA ARG A 176 4.12 9.96 -7.49
C ARG A 176 4.53 8.61 -6.92
N LEU A 177 4.31 8.36 -5.63
CA LEU A 177 4.63 7.09 -5.00
C LEU A 177 3.81 5.94 -5.64
N PRO A 178 4.44 4.81 -6.01
CA PRO A 178 3.69 3.60 -6.32
C PRO A 178 3.02 3.09 -5.06
N LYS A 179 1.72 2.86 -5.12
CA LYS A 179 0.90 2.47 -3.96
C LYS A 179 0.27 1.10 -4.15
N SER A 180 -0.08 0.46 -3.04
CA SER A 180 -1.02 -0.65 -3.00
C SER A 180 -2.27 -0.22 -2.22
N ASP A 181 -3.40 -0.82 -2.53
CA ASP A 181 -4.62 -0.73 -1.74
C ASP A 181 -5.12 -2.16 -1.46
N LEU A 182 -5.00 -2.58 -0.21
CA LEU A 182 -5.32 -3.95 0.22
C LEU A 182 -6.71 -4.05 0.86
N HIS A 183 -7.41 -2.91 0.99
CA HIS A 183 -8.68 -2.84 1.67
C HIS A 183 -9.60 -1.86 0.94
N CYS A 184 -10.14 -2.30 -0.20
CA CYS A 184 -11.04 -1.50 -1.05
C CYS A 184 -12.34 -2.26 -1.31
N HIS A 185 -13.45 -1.80 -0.72
CA HIS A 185 -14.77 -2.40 -0.86
C HIS A 185 -15.42 -1.95 -2.18
N LEU A 186 -15.71 -2.88 -3.08
CA LEU A 186 -16.34 -2.58 -4.38
C LEU A 186 -17.67 -1.81 -4.25
N GLY A 187 -18.42 -2.10 -3.18
CA GLY A 187 -19.69 -1.44 -2.91
C GLY A 187 -19.58 -0.01 -2.37
N GLY A 188 -18.36 0.50 -2.17
CA GLY A 188 -18.11 1.83 -1.62
C GLY A 188 -17.19 2.72 -2.48
N VAL A 189 -17.02 2.42 -3.78
CA VAL A 189 -16.02 3.10 -4.61
C VAL A 189 -16.53 4.31 -5.39
N LEU A 190 -17.85 4.46 -5.54
CA LEU A 190 -18.44 5.44 -6.45
C LEU A 190 -18.72 6.79 -5.77
N THR A 191 -18.32 7.88 -6.41
CA THR A 191 -18.80 9.23 -6.11
C THR A 191 -20.23 9.42 -6.64
N ALA A 192 -20.88 10.54 -6.34
CA ALA A 192 -22.23 10.83 -6.83
C ALA A 192 -22.28 10.88 -8.37
N GLU A 193 -21.31 11.52 -9.01
CA GLU A 193 -21.20 11.54 -10.47
C GLU A 193 -21.04 10.14 -11.05
N GLU A 194 -20.18 9.32 -10.45
CA GLU A 194 -19.93 7.95 -10.89
C GLU A 194 -21.13 7.04 -10.66
N MET A 195 -21.88 7.23 -9.57
CA MET A 195 -23.16 6.55 -9.37
C MET A 195 -24.17 6.86 -10.47
N ILE A 196 -24.24 8.10 -10.95
CA ILE A 196 -25.09 8.47 -12.10
C ILE A 196 -24.66 7.73 -13.37
N GLU A 197 -23.34 7.65 -13.64
CA GLU A 197 -22.84 6.90 -14.79
C GLU A 197 -23.18 5.41 -14.70
N VAL A 198 -23.06 4.79 -13.55
CA VAL A 198 -23.42 3.39 -13.32
C VAL A 198 -24.93 3.17 -13.41
N ALA A 199 -25.74 4.10 -12.88
CA ALA A 199 -27.20 4.05 -12.96
C ALA A 199 -27.72 4.06 -14.41
N LYS A 200 -27.01 4.70 -15.34
CA LYS A 200 -27.31 4.67 -16.78
C LYS A 200 -27.32 3.26 -17.37
N CYS A 201 -26.58 2.33 -16.78
CA CYS A 201 -26.62 0.92 -17.19
C CYS A 201 -28.00 0.27 -17.02
N TYR A 202 -28.85 0.85 -16.20
CA TYR A 202 -30.21 0.36 -15.95
C TYR A 202 -31.27 0.94 -16.90
N LEU A 203 -30.94 1.94 -17.74
CA LEU A 203 -31.93 2.60 -18.61
C LEU A 203 -32.79 1.61 -19.43
N PRO A 204 -32.24 0.57 -20.08
CA PRO A 204 -33.05 -0.39 -20.82
C PRO A 204 -34.05 -1.14 -19.94
N LEU A 205 -33.65 -1.48 -18.71
CA LEU A 205 -34.50 -2.18 -17.75
C LEU A 205 -35.57 -1.23 -17.16
N ILE A 206 -35.21 0.00 -16.88
CA ILE A 206 -36.14 1.05 -16.42
C ILE A 206 -37.25 1.27 -17.46
N GLU A 207 -36.89 1.44 -18.74
CA GLU A 207 -37.87 1.67 -19.80
C GLU A 207 -38.76 0.43 -20.07
N LYS A 208 -38.21 -0.76 -19.91
CA LYS A 208 -38.99 -2.00 -19.97
C LYS A 208 -40.00 -2.04 -18.81
N GLU A 209 -39.57 -1.81 -17.60
CA GLU A 209 -40.38 -1.88 -16.39
C GLU A 209 -41.49 -0.81 -16.39
N LYS A 210 -41.18 0.43 -16.81
CA LYS A 210 -42.19 1.50 -16.96
C LYS A 210 -43.35 1.10 -17.88
N LYS A 211 -43.09 0.29 -18.93
CA LYS A 211 -44.12 -0.18 -19.84
C LYS A 211 -44.99 -1.31 -19.26
N GLN A 212 -44.45 -2.09 -18.35
CA GLN A 212 -45.09 -3.30 -17.82
C GLN A 212 -45.72 -3.07 -16.44
N ASN A 213 -45.22 -2.11 -15.66
CA ASN A 213 -45.63 -1.86 -14.28
C ASN A 213 -46.13 -0.44 -14.11
N LEU A 214 -47.46 -0.30 -13.98
CA LEU A 214 -48.12 1.01 -13.85
C LEU A 214 -47.74 1.76 -12.55
N LEU A 215 -47.52 1.05 -11.44
CA LEU A 215 -47.11 1.64 -10.18
C LEU A 215 -45.70 2.23 -10.31
N TYR A 216 -44.80 1.46 -10.86
CA TYR A 216 -43.43 1.92 -11.11
C TYR A 216 -43.39 3.07 -12.13
N SER A 217 -44.21 3.02 -13.18
CA SER A 217 -44.32 4.10 -14.17
C SER A 217 -44.74 5.44 -13.54
N LYS A 218 -45.67 5.42 -12.59
CA LYS A 218 -46.23 6.60 -11.93
C LYS A 218 -45.44 7.05 -10.69
N TRP A 219 -44.45 6.29 -10.25
CA TRP A 219 -43.62 6.66 -9.09
C TRP A 219 -42.83 7.95 -9.38
N ASP A 220 -42.89 8.93 -8.49
CA ASP A 220 -42.29 10.26 -8.63
C ASP A 220 -40.81 10.34 -8.17
N CYS A 221 -40.20 9.23 -7.82
CA CYS A 221 -38.79 9.10 -7.38
C CYS A 221 -38.40 9.96 -6.16
N LYS A 222 -39.36 10.50 -5.40
CA LYS A 222 -39.05 11.29 -4.20
C LYS A 222 -38.57 10.39 -3.06
N TYR A 223 -37.46 10.79 -2.44
CA TYR A 223 -36.95 10.16 -1.24
C TYR A 223 -37.65 10.70 0.02
N ASP A 224 -38.18 9.79 0.82
CA ASP A 224 -38.70 10.15 2.15
C ASP A 224 -37.53 10.23 3.16
N LYS A 225 -37.05 11.45 3.42
CA LYS A 225 -35.94 11.71 4.36
C LYS A 225 -36.19 11.26 5.81
N LYS A 226 -37.41 10.80 6.13
CA LYS A 226 -37.74 10.25 7.46
C LYS A 226 -37.22 8.82 7.66
N LEU A 227 -36.93 8.12 6.58
CA LEU A 227 -36.40 6.74 6.61
C LEU A 227 -34.94 6.73 6.17
N PRO A 228 -34.10 5.85 6.74
CA PRO A 228 -32.81 5.50 6.15
C PRO A 228 -32.99 5.05 4.70
N ILE A 229 -32.04 5.35 3.81
CA ILE A 229 -32.16 5.02 2.38
C ILE A 229 -32.45 3.53 2.17
N LYS A 230 -31.82 2.66 2.93
CA LYS A 230 -32.00 1.21 2.88
C LYS A 230 -33.44 0.78 3.19
N ASP A 231 -34.04 1.36 4.18
CA ASP A 231 -35.42 1.05 4.58
C ASP A 231 -36.42 1.65 3.59
N TRP A 232 -36.10 2.83 3.07
CA TRP A 232 -36.89 3.48 2.03
C TRP A 232 -36.99 2.63 0.75
N TYR A 233 -35.86 2.16 0.19
CA TYR A 233 -35.95 1.35 -1.02
C TYR A 233 -36.55 -0.04 -0.78
N LYS A 234 -36.36 -0.66 0.41
CA LYS A 234 -37.04 -1.90 0.78
C LYS A 234 -38.56 -1.74 0.84
N ALA A 235 -39.05 -0.65 1.42
CA ALA A 235 -40.46 -0.35 1.43
C ALA A 235 -41.02 -0.21 0.00
N LEU A 236 -40.25 0.45 -0.89
CA LEU A 236 -40.59 0.59 -2.30
C LEU A 236 -40.53 -0.71 -3.09
N GLU A 237 -39.58 -1.63 -2.83
CA GLU A 237 -39.55 -2.97 -3.44
C GLU A 237 -40.88 -3.70 -3.24
N ASN A 238 -41.35 -3.71 -1.99
CA ASN A 238 -42.62 -4.35 -1.63
C ASN A 238 -43.82 -3.64 -2.27
N HIS A 239 -43.81 -2.31 -2.31
CA HIS A 239 -44.93 -1.53 -2.84
C HIS A 239 -45.01 -1.54 -4.36
N LEU A 240 -43.86 -1.39 -5.03
CA LEU A 240 -43.78 -1.30 -6.49
C LEU A 240 -43.66 -2.67 -7.17
N GLY A 241 -43.29 -3.70 -6.42
CA GLY A 241 -43.06 -5.05 -6.97
C GLY A 241 -41.85 -5.11 -7.92
N VAL A 242 -40.84 -4.25 -7.72
CA VAL A 242 -39.64 -4.18 -8.55
C VAL A 242 -38.40 -4.31 -7.69
N HIS A 243 -37.31 -4.79 -8.29
CA HIS A 243 -36.06 -4.99 -7.60
C HIS A 243 -35.39 -3.67 -7.19
N LYS A 244 -34.73 -3.65 -6.02
CA LYS A 244 -34.03 -2.47 -5.45
C LYS A 244 -33.11 -1.74 -6.42
N GLY A 245 -32.44 -2.46 -7.33
CA GLY A 245 -31.57 -1.87 -8.35
C GLY A 245 -32.28 -0.93 -9.31
N LEU A 246 -33.54 -1.25 -9.69
CA LEU A 246 -34.40 -0.39 -10.51
C LEU A 246 -34.88 0.85 -9.75
N ILE A 247 -35.08 0.72 -8.45
CA ILE A 247 -35.46 1.86 -7.58
C ILE A 247 -34.26 2.78 -7.43
N ALA A 248 -33.10 2.24 -7.02
CA ALA A 248 -31.90 3.00 -6.80
C ALA A 248 -31.44 3.72 -8.08
N SER A 249 -31.35 3.01 -9.21
CA SER A 249 -30.91 3.62 -10.46
C SER A 249 -31.85 4.71 -10.96
N ARG A 250 -33.17 4.50 -10.89
CA ARG A 250 -34.13 5.52 -11.29
C ARG A 250 -34.09 6.76 -10.38
N PHE A 251 -33.93 6.56 -9.06
CA PHE A 251 -33.75 7.64 -8.10
C PHE A 251 -32.47 8.43 -8.39
N ILE A 252 -31.34 7.76 -8.61
CA ILE A 252 -30.06 8.40 -8.90
C ILE A 252 -30.14 9.24 -10.19
N LEU A 253 -30.80 8.73 -11.23
CA LEU A 253 -30.94 9.41 -12.52
C LEU A 253 -31.78 10.69 -12.46
N GLU A 254 -32.64 10.88 -11.45
CA GLU A 254 -33.33 12.17 -11.22
C GLU A 254 -32.35 13.32 -10.92
N TYR A 255 -31.09 13.00 -10.57
CA TYR A 255 -30.03 13.94 -10.27
C TYR A 255 -28.97 14.03 -11.37
N GLU A 256 -29.24 13.53 -12.58
CA GLU A 256 -28.27 13.51 -13.68
C GLU A 256 -27.67 14.89 -13.97
N ASP A 257 -28.51 15.93 -13.96
CA ASP A 257 -28.10 17.33 -14.19
C ASP A 257 -27.56 18.04 -12.93
N ASN A 258 -27.63 17.38 -11.76
CA ASN A 258 -27.19 17.99 -10.50
C ASN A 258 -26.59 16.95 -9.53
N PRO A 259 -25.41 16.41 -9.81
CA PRO A 259 -24.73 15.43 -8.96
C PRO A 259 -24.48 15.91 -7.53
N ARG A 260 -24.25 17.23 -7.34
CA ARG A 260 -24.07 17.82 -6.00
C ARG A 260 -25.33 17.69 -5.13
N ALA A 261 -26.51 17.73 -5.72
CA ALA A 261 -27.74 17.52 -4.96
C ALA A 261 -27.87 16.06 -4.50
N LEU A 262 -27.44 15.09 -5.33
CA LEU A 262 -27.36 13.67 -4.95
C LEU A 262 -26.34 13.47 -3.81
N GLU A 263 -25.15 14.04 -3.95
CA GLU A 263 -24.11 14.03 -2.93
C GLU A 263 -24.61 14.57 -1.59
N GLN A 264 -25.31 15.72 -1.61
CA GLN A 264 -25.90 16.31 -0.42
C GLN A 264 -27.00 15.44 0.21
N ILE A 265 -27.73 14.67 -0.58
CA ILE A 265 -28.76 13.76 -0.05
C ILE A 265 -28.12 12.54 0.62
N ILE A 266 -27.08 11.97 0.01
CA ILE A 266 -26.43 10.75 0.49
C ILE A 266 -25.54 11.07 1.69
N PHE A 267 -24.64 12.03 1.53
CA PHE A 267 -23.57 12.29 2.49
C PHE A 267 -23.90 13.46 3.44
N GLY A 268 -24.80 14.38 3.03
CA GLY A 268 -25.24 15.49 3.87
C GLY A 268 -24.08 16.31 4.43
N ASN A 269 -24.13 16.57 5.73
CA ASN A 269 -23.10 17.34 6.44
C ASN A 269 -21.88 16.50 6.85
N TYR A 270 -21.84 15.20 6.54
CA TYR A 270 -20.73 14.32 6.90
C TYR A 270 -19.46 14.57 6.10
N ILE A 271 -19.57 15.31 4.98
CA ILE A 271 -18.44 15.65 4.10
C ILE A 271 -17.65 16.86 4.63
N GLN A 272 -18.25 17.70 5.47
CA GLN A 272 -17.62 18.95 5.92
C GLN A 272 -16.53 18.68 6.95
N GLU A 273 -15.29 18.82 6.53
CA GLU A 273 -14.11 18.71 7.42
C GLU A 273 -14.06 19.81 8.49
N SER A 274 -14.75 20.96 8.29
CA SER A 274 -14.73 22.09 9.22
C SER A 274 -15.46 21.82 10.54
N ASP A 275 -16.48 20.95 10.52
CA ASP A 275 -17.26 20.54 11.69
C ASP A 275 -17.05 19.04 11.94
N TYR A 276 -15.90 18.70 12.52
CA TYR A 276 -15.58 17.33 12.82
C TYR A 276 -16.65 16.67 13.71
N LYS A 277 -17.24 15.59 13.18
CA LYS A 277 -18.13 14.69 13.93
C LYS A 277 -17.82 13.27 13.54
N SER A 278 -17.42 12.43 14.50
CA SER A 278 -17.47 10.99 14.30
C SER A 278 -18.94 10.56 14.25
N ILE A 279 -19.29 9.83 13.19
CA ILE A 279 -20.70 9.44 12.95
C ILE A 279 -21.00 8.01 13.43
N GLY A 280 -19.98 7.23 13.76
CA GLY A 280 -20.11 5.84 14.13
C GLY A 280 -20.33 4.89 12.95
N ILE A 281 -20.11 3.59 13.17
CA ILE A 281 -20.11 2.55 12.12
C ILE A 281 -21.46 2.45 11.41
N ASN A 282 -22.58 2.43 12.12
CA ASN A 282 -23.89 2.25 11.50
C ASN A 282 -24.28 3.40 10.55
N ALA A 283 -23.95 4.64 10.92
CA ALA A 283 -24.19 5.79 10.07
C ALA A 283 -23.26 5.78 8.85
N TYR A 284 -21.97 5.41 9.05
CA TYR A 284 -20.99 5.30 7.97
C TYR A 284 -21.39 4.22 6.95
N GLU A 285 -21.72 3.00 7.40
CA GLU A 285 -22.17 1.93 6.49
C GLU A 285 -23.42 2.32 5.71
N SER A 286 -24.36 3.07 6.32
CA SER A 286 -25.58 3.50 5.65
C SER A 286 -25.34 4.43 4.45
N LEU A 287 -24.22 5.15 4.42
CA LEU A 287 -23.83 5.99 3.28
C LEU A 287 -23.54 5.15 2.02
N GLY A 288 -23.13 3.88 2.18
CA GLY A 288 -22.89 2.94 1.09
C GLY A 288 -24.13 2.18 0.59
N ASP A 289 -25.27 2.28 1.27
CA ASP A 289 -26.46 1.46 0.98
C ASP A 289 -26.98 1.63 -0.45
N LEU A 290 -26.87 2.82 -1.02
CA LEU A 290 -27.39 3.12 -2.35
C LEU A 290 -26.46 2.59 -3.45
N GLN A 291 -25.15 2.74 -3.31
CA GLN A 291 -24.19 2.36 -4.35
C GLN A 291 -23.79 0.88 -4.29
N GLY A 292 -23.77 0.28 -3.10
CA GLY A 292 -23.34 -1.11 -2.90
C GLY A 292 -24.39 -2.13 -3.36
N SER A 293 -25.05 -2.77 -2.40
CA SER A 293 -25.99 -3.86 -2.69
C SER A 293 -27.24 -3.43 -3.48
N ALA A 294 -27.55 -2.14 -3.58
CA ALA A 294 -28.67 -1.66 -4.39
C ALA A 294 -28.29 -1.50 -5.86
N LEU A 295 -27.18 -0.83 -6.17
CA LEU A 295 -26.80 -0.53 -7.56
C LEU A 295 -26.02 -1.68 -8.22
N LEU A 296 -25.25 -2.49 -7.48
CA LEU A 296 -24.42 -3.59 -8.03
C LEU A 296 -25.22 -4.90 -8.26
N CYS A 297 -26.48 -4.80 -8.62
CA CYS A 297 -27.35 -5.94 -8.90
C CYS A 297 -27.58 -6.17 -10.41
N ASN A 298 -26.69 -5.66 -11.23
CA ASN A 298 -26.72 -5.77 -12.69
C ASN A 298 -25.30 -5.99 -13.20
N GLU A 299 -25.12 -6.93 -14.12
CA GLU A 299 -23.80 -7.28 -14.65
C GLU A 299 -23.09 -6.08 -15.29
N THR A 300 -23.80 -5.30 -16.12
CA THR A 300 -23.23 -4.12 -16.78
C THR A 300 -22.84 -3.04 -15.75
N ALA A 301 -23.62 -2.87 -14.69
CA ALA A 301 -23.30 -1.96 -13.61
C ALA A 301 -22.06 -2.39 -12.83
N ILE A 302 -21.90 -3.70 -12.57
CA ILE A 302 -20.69 -4.26 -11.93
C ILE A 302 -19.46 -3.98 -12.80
N ARG A 303 -19.51 -4.32 -14.10
CA ARG A 303 -18.42 -4.08 -15.05
C ARG A 303 -18.04 -2.60 -15.11
N LYS A 304 -19.03 -1.72 -15.23
CA LYS A 304 -18.79 -0.26 -15.24
C LYS A 304 -18.13 0.22 -13.94
N THR A 305 -18.55 -0.30 -12.79
CA THR A 305 -17.96 0.04 -11.49
C THR A 305 -16.52 -0.41 -11.38
N VAL A 306 -16.19 -1.63 -11.81
CA VAL A 306 -14.80 -2.14 -11.84
C VAL A 306 -13.93 -1.30 -12.77
N HIS A 307 -14.44 -0.97 -13.97
CA HIS A 307 -13.73 -0.10 -14.92
C HIS A 307 -13.42 1.28 -14.33
N ILE A 308 -14.40 1.91 -13.65
CA ILE A 308 -14.21 3.19 -12.95
C ILE A 308 -13.13 3.07 -11.88
N LEU A 309 -13.19 2.02 -11.06
CA LEU A 309 -12.20 1.77 -10.01
C LEU A 309 -10.79 1.63 -10.58
N LEU A 310 -10.60 0.81 -11.61
CA LEU A 310 -9.29 0.62 -12.26
C LEU A 310 -8.77 1.91 -12.90
N SER A 311 -9.67 2.72 -13.48
CA SER A 311 -9.31 4.04 -14.02
C SER A 311 -8.81 5.01 -12.92
N LYS A 312 -9.42 4.97 -11.74
CA LYS A 312 -8.96 5.72 -10.55
C LYS A 312 -7.59 5.21 -10.10
N CYS A 313 -7.40 3.90 -10.02
CA CYS A 313 -6.13 3.29 -9.63
C CYS A 313 -4.97 3.72 -10.52
N LYS A 314 -5.17 3.79 -11.84
CA LYS A 314 -4.15 4.28 -12.78
C LYS A 314 -3.77 5.73 -12.50
N LYS A 315 -4.75 6.62 -12.27
CA LYS A 315 -4.51 8.03 -11.94
C LYS A 315 -3.76 8.20 -10.61
N GLU A 316 -4.01 7.33 -9.67
CA GLU A 316 -3.41 7.32 -8.33
C GLU A 316 -2.09 6.55 -8.22
N ASN A 317 -1.55 6.04 -9.34
CA ASN A 317 -0.33 5.23 -9.37
C ASN A 317 -0.39 3.99 -8.46
N ILE A 318 -1.56 3.33 -8.43
CA ILE A 318 -1.74 2.05 -7.74
C ILE A 318 -1.08 0.94 -8.59
N ALA A 319 -0.11 0.26 -8.03
CA ALA A 319 0.56 -0.87 -8.66
C ALA A 319 -0.11 -2.22 -8.30
N TYR A 320 -0.81 -2.28 -7.16
CA TYR A 320 -1.52 -3.47 -6.72
C TYR A 320 -2.79 -3.13 -5.94
N LEU A 321 -3.88 -3.81 -6.27
CA LEU A 321 -5.20 -3.61 -5.68
C LEU A 321 -5.80 -4.93 -5.20
N GLU A 322 -6.40 -4.95 -4.01
CA GLU A 322 -7.27 -6.02 -3.54
C GLU A 322 -8.71 -5.53 -3.43
N ILE A 323 -9.57 -5.99 -4.32
CA ILE A 323 -11.00 -5.66 -4.31
C ILE A 323 -11.72 -6.58 -3.35
N ARG A 324 -12.41 -6.01 -2.36
CA ARG A 324 -13.31 -6.72 -1.47
C ARG A 324 -14.72 -6.68 -2.00
N CYS A 325 -15.36 -7.83 -2.15
CA CYS A 325 -16.74 -7.90 -2.63
C CYS A 325 -17.54 -8.98 -1.92
N SER A 326 -18.86 -8.78 -1.92
CA SER A 326 -19.83 -9.73 -1.36
C SER A 326 -20.80 -10.19 -2.48
N PRO A 327 -20.42 -11.16 -3.32
CA PRO A 327 -21.24 -11.60 -4.47
C PRO A 327 -22.65 -12.04 -4.06
N ILE A 328 -22.78 -12.63 -2.87
CA ILE A 328 -24.07 -13.06 -2.31
C ILE A 328 -25.02 -11.86 -2.07
N ASN A 329 -24.49 -10.68 -1.73
CA ASN A 329 -25.30 -9.47 -1.51
C ASN A 329 -25.75 -8.80 -2.81
N TYR A 330 -25.09 -9.09 -3.94
CA TYR A 330 -25.37 -8.50 -5.25
C TYR A 330 -26.28 -9.38 -6.11
N GLN A 331 -26.56 -10.63 -5.68
CA GLN A 331 -27.40 -11.56 -6.41
C GLN A 331 -28.83 -11.07 -6.59
N THR A 332 -29.45 -11.52 -7.67
CA THR A 332 -30.87 -11.32 -7.99
C THR A 332 -31.47 -12.62 -8.56
N SER A 333 -32.74 -12.61 -8.92
CA SER A 333 -33.35 -13.75 -9.61
C SER A 333 -32.74 -14.07 -11.00
N ILE A 334 -32.02 -13.11 -11.58
CA ILE A 334 -31.40 -13.21 -12.92
C ILE A 334 -29.87 -13.03 -12.91
N LEU A 335 -29.27 -12.75 -11.78
CA LEU A 335 -27.83 -12.58 -11.60
C LEU A 335 -27.37 -13.42 -10.42
N SER A 336 -26.73 -14.53 -10.69
CA SER A 336 -26.17 -15.42 -9.68
C SER A 336 -24.84 -14.87 -9.11
N PRO A 337 -24.41 -15.29 -7.90
CA PRO A 337 -23.12 -14.91 -7.34
C PRO A 337 -21.93 -15.30 -8.22
N ASN A 338 -22.02 -16.41 -8.95
CA ASN A 338 -21.00 -16.81 -9.92
C ASN A 338 -20.89 -15.78 -11.05
N GLN A 339 -22.03 -15.35 -11.64
CA GLN A 339 -22.02 -14.31 -12.68
C GLN A 339 -21.50 -12.97 -12.18
N VAL A 340 -21.72 -12.63 -10.90
CA VAL A 340 -21.12 -11.45 -10.26
C VAL A 340 -19.60 -11.53 -10.30
N LEU A 341 -19.00 -12.64 -9.83
CA LEU A 341 -17.56 -12.84 -9.85
C LEU A 341 -17.00 -12.86 -11.27
N GLN A 342 -17.68 -13.55 -12.18
CA GLN A 342 -17.29 -13.63 -13.59
C GLN A 342 -17.23 -12.23 -14.23
N ALA A 343 -18.24 -11.39 -13.97
CA ALA A 343 -18.27 -10.01 -14.48
C ALA A 343 -17.09 -9.18 -13.95
N ILE A 344 -16.73 -9.35 -12.67
CA ILE A 344 -15.55 -8.71 -12.08
C ILE A 344 -14.28 -9.22 -12.77
N PHE A 345 -14.06 -10.52 -12.81
CA PHE A 345 -12.82 -11.11 -13.34
C PHE A 345 -12.60 -10.80 -14.82
N GLU A 346 -13.66 -10.85 -15.65
CA GLU A 346 -13.54 -10.51 -17.06
C GLU A 346 -13.21 -9.03 -17.28
N GLU A 347 -13.65 -8.13 -16.41
CA GLU A 347 -13.28 -6.73 -16.49
C GLU A 347 -11.83 -6.52 -16.06
N LEU A 348 -11.33 -7.27 -15.07
CA LEU A 348 -9.91 -7.27 -14.69
C LEU A 348 -9.01 -7.77 -15.84
N GLU A 349 -9.47 -8.75 -16.63
CA GLU A 349 -8.73 -9.22 -17.82
C GLU A 349 -8.59 -8.13 -18.89
N ARG A 350 -9.58 -7.24 -19.02
CA ARG A 350 -9.56 -6.15 -20.01
C ARG A 350 -8.60 -5.02 -19.62
N GLU A 351 -8.27 -4.90 -18.35
CA GLU A 351 -7.49 -3.79 -17.78
C GLU A 351 -6.27 -4.31 -17.00
N PRO A 352 -5.33 -5.02 -17.65
CA PRO A 352 -4.23 -5.71 -16.95
C PRO A 352 -3.14 -4.78 -16.40
N GLU A 353 -3.25 -3.47 -16.60
CA GLU A 353 -2.21 -2.50 -16.19
C GLU A 353 -2.09 -2.35 -14.68
N VAL A 354 -3.17 -2.66 -13.93
CA VAL A 354 -3.18 -2.69 -12.46
C VAL A 354 -3.22 -4.13 -12.01
N GLU A 355 -2.18 -4.59 -11.33
CA GLU A 355 -2.19 -5.92 -10.72
C GLU A 355 -3.31 -5.99 -9.67
N THR A 356 -4.25 -6.92 -9.84
CA THR A 356 -5.46 -6.95 -9.02
C THR A 356 -5.75 -8.35 -8.49
N SER A 357 -6.24 -8.42 -7.25
CA SER A 357 -6.79 -9.63 -6.62
C SER A 357 -8.17 -9.35 -6.05
N VAL A 358 -8.94 -10.40 -5.82
CA VAL A 358 -10.29 -10.33 -5.26
C VAL A 358 -10.33 -11.11 -3.94
N ILE A 359 -10.86 -10.46 -2.91
CA ILE A 359 -11.13 -11.00 -1.59
C ILE A 359 -12.64 -11.09 -1.39
N MET A 360 -13.14 -12.26 -1.05
CA MET A 360 -14.57 -12.45 -0.80
C MET A 360 -14.93 -12.07 0.62
N ILE A 361 -15.95 -11.23 0.78
CA ILE A 361 -16.48 -10.87 2.08
C ILE A 361 -17.44 -11.97 2.56
N ALA A 362 -17.08 -12.60 3.67
CA ALA A 362 -18.00 -13.34 4.52
C ALA A 362 -18.67 -12.33 5.46
N SER A 363 -19.95 -12.03 5.20
CA SER A 363 -20.65 -10.97 5.94
C SER A 363 -21.09 -11.42 7.33
N ARG A 364 -20.80 -10.60 8.36
CA ARG A 364 -21.37 -10.79 9.71
C ARG A 364 -22.89 -10.60 9.75
N HIS A 365 -23.44 -9.86 8.79
CA HIS A 365 -24.88 -9.63 8.68
C HIS A 365 -25.58 -10.75 7.90
N GLY A 366 -26.72 -11.21 8.37
CA GLY A 366 -27.59 -12.14 7.65
C GLY A 366 -27.41 -13.63 7.97
N GLY A 367 -26.83 -13.93 9.14
CA GLY A 367 -26.76 -15.30 9.66
C GLY A 367 -25.60 -16.12 9.08
N ASP A 368 -25.45 -17.35 9.59
CA ASP A 368 -24.40 -18.29 9.17
C ASP A 368 -24.56 -18.73 7.71
N ASP A 369 -25.78 -18.71 7.18
CA ASP A 369 -26.09 -19.13 5.82
C ASP A 369 -25.29 -18.33 4.76
N LYS A 370 -25.07 -17.02 4.96
CA LYS A 370 -24.32 -16.20 4.01
C LYS A 370 -22.83 -16.54 3.96
N ILE A 371 -22.25 -16.87 5.13
CA ILE A 371 -20.86 -17.33 5.22
C ILE A 371 -20.73 -18.67 4.50
N LEU A 372 -21.63 -19.61 4.78
CA LEU A 372 -21.65 -20.91 4.13
C LEU A 372 -21.88 -20.81 2.61
N GLN A 373 -22.78 -19.93 2.15
CA GLN A 373 -22.98 -19.67 0.71
C GLN A 373 -21.72 -19.14 0.04
N SER A 374 -20.97 -18.26 0.70
CA SER A 374 -19.69 -17.75 0.18
C SER A 374 -18.64 -18.86 0.05
N ILE A 375 -18.57 -19.76 1.04
CA ILE A 375 -17.66 -20.92 1.03
C ILE A 375 -18.07 -21.90 -0.08
N GLU A 376 -19.36 -22.20 -0.20
CA GLU A 376 -19.86 -23.10 -1.23
C GLU A 376 -19.60 -22.56 -2.64
N LEU A 377 -19.73 -21.24 -2.85
CA LEU A 377 -19.39 -20.59 -4.11
C LEU A 377 -17.93 -20.82 -4.49
N THR A 378 -16.99 -20.73 -3.55
CA THR A 378 -15.57 -21.00 -3.83
C THR A 378 -15.33 -22.46 -4.20
N LYS A 379 -16.01 -23.41 -3.57
CA LYS A 379 -15.92 -24.84 -3.92
C LYS A 379 -16.40 -25.10 -5.36
N GLN A 380 -17.46 -24.42 -5.79
CA GLN A 380 -18.00 -24.53 -7.15
C GLN A 380 -17.04 -23.94 -8.20
N LEU A 381 -16.31 -22.88 -7.85
CA LEU A 381 -15.44 -22.14 -8.77
C LEU A 381 -13.96 -22.53 -8.71
N LYS A 382 -13.56 -23.42 -7.81
CA LYS A 382 -12.14 -23.77 -7.58
C LYS A 382 -11.37 -24.20 -8.84
N ASP A 383 -12.06 -24.71 -9.85
CA ASP A 383 -11.46 -25.16 -11.10
C ASP A 383 -11.57 -24.15 -12.24
N ASP A 384 -12.30 -23.06 -12.05
CA ASP A 384 -12.38 -21.96 -13.00
C ASP A 384 -11.04 -21.22 -13.13
N ALA A 385 -10.63 -20.93 -14.36
CA ALA A 385 -9.32 -20.33 -14.65
C ALA A 385 -9.20 -18.87 -14.15
N LEU A 386 -10.27 -18.07 -14.31
CA LEU A 386 -10.28 -16.68 -13.85
C LEU A 386 -10.37 -16.62 -12.32
N PHE A 387 -11.13 -17.52 -11.71
CA PHE A 387 -11.16 -17.65 -10.26
C PHE A 387 -9.75 -17.94 -9.71
N LYS A 388 -9.04 -18.94 -10.23
CA LYS A 388 -7.66 -19.25 -9.83
C LYS A 388 -6.70 -18.08 -10.02
N LYS A 389 -6.93 -17.29 -11.08
CA LYS A 389 -6.08 -16.15 -11.42
C LYS A 389 -6.27 -14.98 -10.45
N TYR A 390 -7.49 -14.65 -10.05
CA TYR A 390 -7.82 -13.42 -9.33
C TYR A 390 -8.20 -13.60 -7.87
N PHE A 391 -8.87 -14.71 -7.53
CA PHE A 391 -9.32 -14.92 -6.16
C PHE A 391 -8.15 -15.27 -5.23
N ARG A 392 -8.09 -14.63 -4.03
CA ARG A 392 -6.97 -14.83 -3.10
C ARG A 392 -7.37 -15.16 -1.68
N GLY A 393 -8.55 -14.85 -1.24
CA GLY A 393 -8.91 -15.12 0.15
C GLY A 393 -10.24 -14.57 0.60
N PHE A 394 -10.42 -14.59 1.90
CA PHE A 394 -11.64 -14.18 2.58
C PHE A 394 -11.40 -13.05 3.57
N ASP A 395 -12.45 -12.26 3.76
CA ASP A 395 -12.57 -11.25 4.79
C ASP A 395 -13.85 -11.51 5.60
N LEU A 396 -13.80 -11.32 6.91
CA LEU A 396 -14.98 -11.26 7.77
C LEU A 396 -15.29 -9.80 8.09
N ALA A 397 -16.29 -9.23 7.40
CA ALA A 397 -16.63 -7.82 7.48
C ALA A 397 -18.07 -7.56 7.94
N GLY A 398 -18.38 -6.30 8.28
CA GLY A 398 -19.63 -5.81 8.87
C GLY A 398 -19.48 -5.52 10.35
N ASP A 399 -20.56 -5.07 10.99
CA ASP A 399 -20.57 -4.68 12.40
C ASP A 399 -19.95 -5.78 13.30
N GLU A 400 -18.84 -5.45 13.95
CA GLU A 400 -18.09 -6.36 14.78
C GLU A 400 -18.91 -6.89 15.98
N SER A 401 -19.94 -6.17 16.40
CA SER A 401 -20.85 -6.57 17.48
C SER A 401 -21.84 -7.67 17.06
N ALA A 402 -22.06 -7.86 15.76
CA ALA A 402 -23.03 -8.83 15.24
C ALA A 402 -22.56 -10.28 15.40
N LYS A 403 -21.26 -10.54 15.15
CA LYS A 403 -20.61 -11.85 15.33
C LYS A 403 -19.11 -11.68 15.55
N SER A 404 -18.61 -12.32 16.61
CA SER A 404 -17.17 -12.36 16.86
C SER A 404 -16.45 -13.36 15.94
N PRO A 405 -15.13 -13.21 15.73
CA PRO A 405 -14.35 -14.19 14.98
C PRO A 405 -14.41 -15.62 15.55
N LYS A 406 -14.52 -15.76 16.86
CA LYS A 406 -14.67 -17.06 17.53
C LYS A 406 -15.98 -17.76 17.17
N GLU A 407 -17.08 -17.02 17.04
CA GLU A 407 -18.40 -17.59 16.76
C GLU A 407 -18.49 -18.18 15.34
N VAL A 408 -17.68 -17.71 14.38
CA VAL A 408 -17.67 -18.19 12.99
C VAL A 408 -16.53 -19.18 12.70
N ARG A 409 -15.82 -19.63 13.73
CA ARG A 409 -14.64 -20.49 13.58
C ARG A 409 -14.94 -21.77 12.82
N GLU A 410 -16.04 -22.45 13.12
CA GLU A 410 -16.40 -23.72 12.50
C GLU A 410 -16.64 -23.57 10.98
N GLN A 411 -17.27 -22.48 10.56
CA GLN A 411 -17.49 -22.17 9.14
C GLN A 411 -16.16 -21.88 8.43
N PHE A 412 -15.23 -21.17 9.08
CA PHE A 412 -13.93 -20.84 8.52
C PHE A 412 -12.94 -22.01 8.45
N LEU A 413 -13.20 -23.13 9.12
CA LEU A 413 -12.34 -24.31 9.05
C LEU A 413 -12.17 -24.83 7.60
N GLU A 414 -13.20 -24.73 6.77
CA GLU A 414 -13.11 -25.13 5.36
C GLU A 414 -12.19 -24.21 4.56
N ILE A 415 -12.25 -22.89 4.81
CA ILE A 415 -11.37 -21.88 4.21
C ILE A 415 -9.91 -22.16 4.59
N MET A 416 -9.66 -22.47 5.87
CA MET A 416 -8.33 -22.79 6.37
C MET A 416 -7.78 -24.10 5.76
N LYS A 417 -8.63 -25.13 5.60
CA LYS A 417 -8.24 -26.41 4.97
C LYS A 417 -7.86 -26.25 3.51
N ASP A 418 -8.52 -25.35 2.81
CA ASP A 418 -8.23 -25.04 1.40
C ASP A 418 -7.06 -24.04 1.25
N CYS A 419 -6.41 -23.64 2.36
CA CYS A 419 -5.25 -22.74 2.40
C CYS A 419 -5.50 -21.37 1.75
N TYR A 420 -6.72 -20.84 1.80
CA TYR A 420 -7.00 -19.48 1.37
C TYR A 420 -6.47 -18.47 2.40
N ASN A 421 -5.97 -17.33 1.90
CA ASN A 421 -5.56 -16.24 2.79
C ASN A 421 -6.76 -15.65 3.53
N ILE A 422 -6.52 -15.15 4.74
CA ILE A 422 -7.57 -14.64 5.62
C ILE A 422 -7.17 -13.26 6.15
N THR A 423 -8.02 -12.27 5.89
CA THR A 423 -8.00 -10.96 6.53
C THR A 423 -9.31 -10.78 7.29
N ILE A 424 -9.30 -10.07 8.42
CA ILE A 424 -10.47 -9.94 9.28
C ILE A 424 -10.60 -8.50 9.76
N HIS A 425 -11.77 -7.88 9.56
CA HIS A 425 -12.11 -6.63 10.24
C HIS A 425 -12.18 -6.90 11.74
N ALA A 426 -11.27 -6.32 12.51
CA ALA A 426 -11.24 -6.49 13.96
C ALA A 426 -10.58 -5.32 14.68
N GLY A 427 -11.19 -4.93 15.80
CA GLY A 427 -10.67 -3.86 16.64
C GLY A 427 -10.81 -2.47 16.03
N GLU A 428 -11.79 -2.24 15.18
CA GLU A 428 -12.20 -0.91 14.74
C GLU A 428 -13.13 -0.28 15.79
N THR A 429 -14.22 -0.96 16.10
CA THR A 429 -15.20 -0.54 17.10
C THR A 429 -15.28 -1.48 18.28
N ALA A 430 -14.95 -2.75 18.10
CA ALA A 430 -14.91 -3.76 19.15
C ALA A 430 -13.56 -3.78 19.89
N PRO A 431 -13.49 -4.37 21.09
CA PRO A 431 -12.27 -4.48 21.88
C PRO A 431 -11.15 -5.27 21.18
N ALA A 432 -9.91 -5.10 21.65
CA ALA A 432 -8.73 -5.84 21.18
C ALA A 432 -8.87 -7.38 21.27
N GLU A 433 -9.83 -7.87 22.03
CA GLU A 433 -10.17 -9.31 22.11
C GLU A 433 -10.60 -9.85 20.74
N ASN A 434 -11.36 -9.08 19.95
CA ASN A 434 -11.75 -9.49 18.58
C ASN A 434 -10.52 -9.65 17.68
N ILE A 435 -9.48 -8.85 17.88
CA ILE A 435 -8.21 -9.00 17.15
C ILE A 435 -7.53 -10.31 17.55
N TRP A 436 -7.50 -10.59 18.86
CA TRP A 436 -6.95 -11.84 19.37
C TRP A 436 -7.72 -13.05 18.80
N GLU A 437 -9.05 -13.02 18.83
CA GLU A 437 -9.89 -14.06 18.26
C GLU A 437 -9.66 -14.26 16.75
N ALA A 438 -9.52 -13.18 15.99
CA ALA A 438 -9.21 -13.24 14.55
C ALA A 438 -7.89 -13.97 14.29
N VAL A 439 -6.84 -13.67 15.07
CA VAL A 439 -5.52 -14.27 14.93
C VAL A 439 -5.49 -15.73 15.38
N TYR A 440 -6.15 -16.09 16.48
CA TYR A 440 -6.02 -17.40 17.08
C TYR A 440 -7.15 -18.38 16.73
N HIS A 441 -8.33 -17.89 16.39
CA HIS A 441 -9.45 -18.74 15.97
C HIS A 441 -9.58 -18.84 14.45
N LEU A 442 -9.27 -17.74 13.72
CA LEU A 442 -9.41 -17.71 12.27
C LEU A 442 -8.06 -17.69 11.52
N THR A 443 -6.93 -17.75 12.25
CA THR A 443 -5.59 -17.71 11.65
C THR A 443 -5.34 -16.53 10.72
N ALA A 444 -5.92 -15.38 11.05
CA ALA A 444 -5.81 -14.19 10.22
C ALA A 444 -4.33 -13.80 9.96
N GLU A 445 -4.00 -13.58 8.70
CA GLU A 445 -2.69 -13.12 8.25
C GLU A 445 -2.61 -11.60 8.21
N ARG A 446 -3.78 -10.94 8.11
CA ARG A 446 -3.94 -9.49 8.21
C ARG A 446 -5.19 -9.14 9.02
N ILE A 447 -5.16 -7.95 9.60
CA ILE A 447 -6.28 -7.39 10.35
C ILE A 447 -6.70 -6.07 9.71
N GLY A 448 -7.97 -5.97 9.33
CA GLY A 448 -8.59 -4.72 8.89
C GLY A 448 -8.75 -3.78 10.07
N HIS A 449 -8.34 -2.52 9.90
CA HIS A 449 -8.31 -1.44 10.87
C HIS A 449 -7.37 -1.65 12.07
N GLY A 450 -7.63 -2.63 12.93
CA GLY A 450 -6.74 -2.99 14.03
C GLY A 450 -6.50 -1.89 15.06
N LEU A 451 -7.40 -0.90 15.19
CA LEU A 451 -7.19 0.32 16.00
C LEU A 451 -6.99 0.04 17.49
N LYS A 452 -7.62 -1.02 17.99
CA LYS A 452 -7.56 -1.43 19.39
C LYS A 452 -6.36 -2.32 19.75
N LEU A 453 -5.51 -2.67 18.78
CA LEU A 453 -4.31 -3.48 19.03
C LEU A 453 -3.35 -2.79 20.02
N ILE A 454 -3.30 -1.45 20.00
CA ILE A 454 -2.49 -0.65 20.92
C ILE A 454 -2.78 -0.91 22.41
N GLU A 455 -3.97 -1.44 22.72
CA GLU A 455 -4.41 -1.76 24.09
C GLU A 455 -3.78 -3.07 24.63
N LYS A 456 -3.12 -3.89 23.77
CA LYS A 456 -2.52 -5.20 24.14
C LYS A 456 -1.08 -5.34 23.61
N GLU A 457 -0.11 -4.92 24.41
CA GLU A 457 1.31 -4.96 24.05
C GLU A 457 1.80 -6.38 23.71
N ASP A 458 1.41 -7.39 24.48
CA ASP A 458 1.79 -8.79 24.20
C ASP A 458 1.27 -9.26 22.84
N LEU A 459 0.10 -8.80 22.42
CA LEU A 459 -0.45 -9.12 21.12
C LEU A 459 0.31 -8.38 20.01
N MET A 460 0.72 -7.13 20.21
CA MET A 460 1.59 -6.39 19.29
C MET A 460 2.91 -7.14 19.04
N VAL A 461 3.52 -7.69 20.10
CA VAL A 461 4.73 -8.52 19.96
C VAL A 461 4.46 -9.75 19.06
N LYS A 462 3.30 -10.40 19.22
CA LYS A 462 2.92 -11.53 18.34
C LYS A 462 2.68 -11.12 16.90
N PHE A 463 2.16 -9.93 16.65
CA PHE A 463 2.04 -9.38 15.29
C PHE A 463 3.41 -9.22 14.64
N LEU A 464 4.40 -8.68 15.38
CA LEU A 464 5.78 -8.55 14.92
C LEU A 464 6.39 -9.92 14.60
N GLU A 465 6.37 -10.85 15.57
CA GLU A 465 6.95 -12.19 15.45
C GLU A 465 6.36 -13.00 14.30
N ARG A 466 5.05 -12.94 14.10
CA ARG A 466 4.34 -13.68 13.05
C ARG A 466 4.24 -12.91 11.72
N GLY A 467 4.61 -11.64 11.72
CA GLY A 467 4.54 -10.77 10.55
C GLY A 467 3.14 -10.49 10.07
N ILE A 468 2.15 -10.42 10.98
CA ILE A 468 0.74 -10.14 10.67
C ILE A 468 0.61 -8.69 10.20
N GLY A 469 -0.09 -8.49 9.06
CA GLY A 469 -0.34 -7.17 8.50
C GLY A 469 -1.49 -6.43 9.19
N ILE A 470 -1.41 -5.10 9.22
CA ILE A 470 -2.48 -4.22 9.70
C ILE A 470 -2.88 -3.29 8.54
N GLU A 471 -4.16 -3.27 8.21
CA GLU A 471 -4.73 -2.49 7.11
C GLU A 471 -5.45 -1.28 7.67
N MET A 472 -4.73 -0.19 7.91
CA MET A 472 -5.34 1.04 8.44
C MET A 472 -6.00 1.85 7.34
N CYS A 473 -7.17 2.42 7.64
CA CYS A 473 -8.00 3.18 6.71
C CYS A 473 -8.30 4.57 7.32
N PRO A 474 -7.37 5.53 7.20
CA PRO A 474 -7.40 6.79 7.95
C PRO A 474 -8.70 7.57 7.83
N SER A 475 -9.28 7.69 6.63
CA SER A 475 -10.52 8.46 6.43
C SER A 475 -11.73 7.81 7.08
N SER A 476 -11.94 6.50 6.88
CA SER A 476 -13.06 5.81 7.52
C SER A 476 -12.90 5.76 9.04
N ASN A 477 -11.68 5.49 9.52
CA ASN A 477 -11.40 5.51 10.96
C ASN A 477 -11.65 6.87 11.60
N TYR A 478 -11.30 7.95 10.88
CA TYR A 478 -11.60 9.32 11.32
C TYR A 478 -13.11 9.56 11.38
N GLN A 479 -13.87 9.13 10.36
CA GLN A 479 -15.32 9.30 10.28
C GLN A 479 -16.10 8.43 11.27
N ILE A 480 -15.61 7.22 11.56
CA ILE A 480 -16.30 6.27 12.42
C ILE A 480 -15.98 6.52 13.90
N VAL A 481 -14.70 6.59 14.25
CA VAL A 481 -14.22 6.63 15.64
C VAL A 481 -13.87 8.06 16.07
N GLY A 482 -13.10 8.76 15.25
CA GLY A 482 -12.63 10.09 15.54
C GLY A 482 -11.24 10.14 16.16
N TYR A 483 -10.39 10.95 15.55
CA TYR A 483 -9.00 11.13 15.95
C TYR A 483 -8.58 12.58 15.87
N ARG A 484 -7.50 12.93 16.55
CA ARG A 484 -6.83 14.21 16.40
C ARG A 484 -6.37 14.38 14.95
N ASP A 485 -6.55 15.59 14.41
CA ASP A 485 -6.04 16.02 13.11
C ASP A 485 -5.19 17.28 13.29
N ASN A 486 -3.97 17.29 12.76
CA ASN A 486 -3.05 18.43 12.91
C ASN A 486 -3.58 19.72 12.28
N TYR A 487 -4.47 19.62 11.27
CA TYR A 487 -5.02 20.77 10.57
C TYR A 487 -6.22 21.40 11.28
N PHE A 488 -6.86 20.68 12.22
CA PHE A 488 -8.08 21.15 12.89
C PHE A 488 -7.89 21.34 14.40
N SER A 489 -7.94 22.58 14.83
CA SER A 489 -7.80 22.94 16.26
C SER A 489 -8.91 22.32 17.13
N GLY A 490 -10.10 22.11 16.59
CA GLY A 490 -11.23 21.48 17.29
C GLY A 490 -11.02 20.01 17.69
N THR A 491 -10.04 19.35 17.08
CA THR A 491 -9.75 17.92 17.32
C THR A 491 -8.63 17.68 18.34
N GLN A 492 -8.05 18.72 18.93
CA GLN A 492 -6.85 18.61 19.79
C GLN A 492 -7.03 17.73 21.04
N ASN A 493 -8.27 17.58 21.51
CA ASN A 493 -8.61 16.73 22.67
C ASN A 493 -9.04 15.32 22.26
N MET A 494 -9.03 15.00 20.97
CA MET A 494 -9.34 13.66 20.47
C MET A 494 -8.13 12.72 20.68
N PRO A 495 -8.35 11.39 20.71
CA PRO A 495 -7.28 10.42 20.84
C PRO A 495 -6.28 10.52 19.66
N ASP A 496 -5.04 10.15 19.91
CA ASP A 496 -4.03 10.04 18.87
C ASP A 496 -4.28 8.78 18.03
N TYR A 497 -4.07 8.89 16.72
CA TYR A 497 -4.18 7.76 15.80
C TYR A 497 -3.02 6.78 16.02
N PRO A 498 -3.25 5.46 16.19
CA PRO A 498 -2.22 4.54 16.68
C PRO A 498 -1.13 4.19 15.66
N LEU A 499 -1.24 4.65 14.42
CA LEU A 499 -0.36 4.30 13.30
C LEU A 499 1.12 4.48 13.60
N LYS A 500 1.53 5.63 14.14
CA LYS A 500 2.94 5.91 14.45
C LYS A 500 3.50 4.94 15.50
N LYS A 501 2.71 4.64 16.53
CA LYS A 501 3.09 3.66 17.54
C LYS A 501 3.32 2.28 16.93
N TYR A 502 2.49 1.87 15.98
CA TYR A 502 2.65 0.59 15.28
C TYR A 502 3.91 0.57 14.41
N LEU A 503 4.21 1.66 13.69
CA LEU A 503 5.44 1.79 12.91
C LEU A 503 6.69 1.76 13.79
N ASP A 504 6.66 2.47 14.94
CA ASP A 504 7.78 2.51 15.90
C ASP A 504 8.02 1.13 16.56
N CYS A 505 7.00 0.29 16.62
CA CYS A 505 7.10 -1.12 17.02
C CYS A 505 7.41 -2.07 15.84
N GLU A 506 7.79 -1.54 14.68
CA GLU A 506 8.14 -2.30 13.46
C GLU A 506 7.01 -3.22 12.93
N LEU A 507 5.76 -2.92 13.27
CA LEU A 507 4.61 -3.67 12.76
C LEU A 507 4.40 -3.40 11.27
N LYS A 508 3.89 -4.38 10.54
CA LYS A 508 3.62 -4.28 9.11
C LYS A 508 2.29 -3.57 8.87
N VAL A 509 2.32 -2.24 8.90
CA VAL A 509 1.14 -1.40 8.66
C VAL A 509 1.10 -0.96 7.22
N SER A 510 -0.06 -1.05 6.58
CA SER A 510 -0.41 -0.44 5.29
C SER A 510 -1.51 0.60 5.46
N VAL A 511 -1.59 1.54 4.52
CA VAL A 511 -2.67 2.54 4.42
C VAL A 511 -3.52 2.23 3.22
N ASN A 512 -4.84 2.23 3.40
CA ASN A 512 -5.82 1.75 2.44
C ASN A 512 -7.05 2.66 2.44
N THR A 513 -7.92 2.52 1.41
CA THR A 513 -9.05 3.44 1.21
C THR A 513 -10.35 3.02 1.88
N ASP A 514 -10.55 1.74 2.16
CA ASP A 514 -11.82 1.17 2.64
C ASP A 514 -12.97 1.40 1.64
N ASN A 515 -13.64 2.52 1.74
CA ASN A 515 -14.75 2.93 0.88
C ASN A 515 -14.47 4.32 0.26
N PRO A 516 -13.65 4.42 -0.79
CA PRO A 516 -13.16 5.71 -1.30
C PRO A 516 -14.26 6.64 -1.81
N GLY A 517 -15.38 6.10 -2.32
CA GLY A 517 -16.52 6.90 -2.74
C GLY A 517 -17.37 7.41 -1.58
N ILE A 518 -17.41 6.69 -0.45
CA ILE A 518 -18.12 7.09 0.76
C ILE A 518 -17.31 8.14 1.52
N SER A 519 -16.03 7.91 1.70
CA SER A 519 -15.12 8.81 2.40
C SER A 519 -14.65 9.99 1.53
N LEU A 520 -15.02 10.02 0.25
CA LEU A 520 -14.59 11.00 -0.75
C LEU A 520 -13.08 11.19 -0.74
N THR A 521 -12.36 10.08 -0.79
CA THR A 521 -10.90 10.02 -0.64
C THR A 521 -10.24 9.29 -1.80
N THR A 522 -8.93 9.40 -1.89
CA THR A 522 -8.08 8.67 -2.82
C THR A 522 -6.91 8.04 -2.06
N PRO A 523 -6.22 7.02 -2.62
CA PRO A 523 -5.03 6.44 -1.98
C PRO A 523 -3.95 7.47 -1.63
N THR A 524 -3.78 8.52 -2.44
CA THR A 524 -2.88 9.64 -2.14
C THR A 524 -3.36 10.44 -0.93
N GLN A 525 -4.64 10.75 -0.88
CA GLN A 525 -5.24 11.47 0.24
C GLN A 525 -5.21 10.64 1.53
N GLU A 526 -5.33 9.31 1.43
CA GLU A 526 -5.21 8.42 2.60
C GLU A 526 -3.82 8.47 3.23
N LEU A 527 -2.75 8.42 2.42
CA LEU A 527 -1.38 8.59 2.93
C LEU A 527 -1.18 9.97 3.58
N HIS A 528 -1.71 11.02 2.96
CA HIS A 528 -1.67 12.36 3.52
C HIS A 528 -2.49 12.48 4.81
N ARG A 529 -3.69 11.89 4.85
CA ARG A 529 -4.52 11.86 6.05
C ARG A 529 -3.85 11.07 7.18
N ALA A 530 -3.19 9.95 6.88
CA ALA A 530 -2.39 9.21 7.86
C ALA A 530 -1.35 10.12 8.53
N ALA A 531 -0.68 10.96 7.75
CA ALA A 531 0.28 11.94 8.28
C ALA A 531 -0.42 13.02 9.13
N ARG A 532 -1.56 13.54 8.68
CA ARG A 532 -2.34 14.55 9.41
C ARG A 532 -2.87 14.02 10.76
N LEU A 533 -3.35 12.77 10.81
CA LEU A 533 -3.87 12.15 12.04
C LEU A 533 -2.76 11.76 13.01
N THR A 534 -1.51 11.70 12.56
CA THR A 534 -0.36 11.42 13.40
C THR A 534 0.14 12.70 14.08
N ARG A 535 0.27 12.69 15.41
CA ARG A 535 0.83 13.82 16.16
C ARG A 535 2.25 14.13 15.68
N GLY A 536 2.46 15.35 15.19
CA GLY A 536 3.75 15.77 14.63
C GLY A 536 4.05 15.25 13.22
N GLY A 537 3.03 14.70 12.53
CA GLY A 537 3.14 14.24 11.14
C GLY A 537 3.84 12.89 10.98
N LEU A 538 4.03 12.50 9.73
CA LEU A 538 4.84 11.34 9.34
C LEU A 538 6.02 11.81 8.49
N SER A 539 7.20 11.25 8.74
CA SER A 539 8.35 11.51 7.87
C SER A 539 8.18 10.85 6.50
N LYS A 540 8.90 11.35 5.49
CA LYS A 540 8.97 10.68 4.19
C LYS A 540 9.42 9.23 4.33
N TRP A 541 10.29 8.93 5.28
CA TRP A 541 10.71 7.57 5.61
C TRP A 541 9.56 6.71 6.12
N ASP A 542 8.75 7.20 7.04
CA ASP A 542 7.56 6.50 7.55
C ASP A 542 6.59 6.17 6.41
N LEU A 543 6.34 7.13 5.51
CA LEU A 543 5.45 6.96 4.34
C LEU A 543 5.99 5.92 3.35
N LEU A 544 7.31 5.87 3.14
CA LEU A 544 7.94 4.81 2.36
C LEU A 544 7.80 3.44 3.03
N GLN A 545 7.93 3.35 4.35
CA GLN A 545 7.71 2.10 5.09
C GLN A 545 6.26 1.61 4.96
N LEU A 546 5.27 2.51 5.08
CA LEU A 546 3.85 2.19 4.86
C LEU A 546 3.61 1.63 3.46
N THR A 547 4.16 2.31 2.44
CA THR A 547 4.09 1.87 1.04
C THR A 547 4.70 0.48 0.87
N CYS A 548 5.91 0.24 1.38
CA CYS A 548 6.58 -1.04 1.27
C CYS A 548 5.82 -2.16 2.00
N ASN A 549 5.26 -1.88 3.17
CA ASN A 549 4.50 -2.85 3.94
C ASN A 549 3.24 -3.31 3.22
N GLY A 550 2.57 -2.42 2.48
CA GLY A 550 1.43 -2.80 1.65
C GLY A 550 1.78 -3.90 0.65
N PHE A 551 2.88 -3.76 -0.08
CA PHE A 551 3.33 -4.80 -1.01
C PHE A 551 3.81 -6.07 -0.32
N ARG A 552 4.48 -5.98 0.84
CA ARG A 552 4.95 -7.14 1.62
C ARG A 552 3.79 -8.00 2.12
N THR A 553 2.71 -7.38 2.54
CA THR A 553 1.54 -8.04 3.14
C THR A 553 0.44 -8.39 2.13
N ALA A 554 0.59 -8.01 0.85
CA ALA A 554 -0.34 -8.33 -0.23
C ALA A 554 -0.60 -9.84 -0.37
N PHE A 555 -1.84 -10.23 -0.60
CA PHE A 555 -2.24 -11.60 -0.90
C PHE A 555 -2.03 -11.89 -2.40
N TYR A 556 -0.80 -11.84 -2.83
CA TYR A 556 -0.43 -12.06 -4.21
C TYR A 556 0.49 -13.28 -4.32
N PRO A 557 0.38 -14.12 -5.36
CA PRO A 557 1.20 -15.33 -5.46
C PRO A 557 2.68 -14.99 -5.39
N TYR A 558 3.44 -15.82 -4.69
CA TYR A 558 4.82 -15.54 -4.27
C TYR A 558 5.72 -15.02 -5.40
N GLU A 559 5.79 -15.73 -6.54
CA GLU A 559 6.66 -15.33 -7.65
C GLU A 559 6.23 -14.01 -8.31
N GLN A 560 4.91 -13.80 -8.46
CA GLN A 560 4.36 -12.55 -9.00
C GLN A 560 4.58 -11.40 -8.01
N LYS A 561 4.41 -11.63 -6.71
CA LYS A 561 4.69 -10.64 -5.67
C LYS A 561 6.16 -10.20 -5.68
N LYS A 562 7.09 -11.13 -5.85
CA LYS A 562 8.52 -10.86 -5.99
C LYS A 562 8.80 -9.93 -7.17
N GLN A 563 8.20 -10.22 -8.33
CA GLN A 563 8.33 -9.38 -9.53
C GLN A 563 7.68 -8.00 -9.35
N LEU A 564 6.49 -7.95 -8.75
CA LEU A 564 5.81 -6.69 -8.43
C LEU A 564 6.67 -5.80 -7.53
N ILE A 565 7.23 -6.35 -6.45
CA ILE A 565 8.07 -5.61 -5.52
C ILE A 565 9.33 -5.07 -6.22
N ARG A 566 9.96 -5.84 -7.11
CA ARG A 566 11.10 -5.35 -7.90
C ARG A 566 10.72 -4.12 -8.75
N ARG A 567 9.60 -4.18 -9.48
CA ARG A 567 9.12 -3.03 -10.28
C ARG A 567 8.81 -1.80 -9.42
N VAL A 568 8.19 -2.02 -8.27
CA VAL A 568 7.88 -0.96 -7.32
C VAL A 568 9.16 -0.35 -6.72
N GLU A 569 10.12 -1.19 -6.35
CA GLU A 569 11.42 -0.77 -5.85
C GLU A 569 12.19 0.09 -6.86
N GLU A 570 12.16 -0.28 -8.14
CA GLU A 570 12.74 0.53 -9.22
C GLU A 570 12.09 1.91 -9.30
N LYS A 571 10.75 1.99 -9.27
CA LYS A 571 10.01 3.26 -9.28
C LYS A 571 10.33 4.13 -8.06
N ILE A 572 10.38 3.55 -6.86
CA ILE A 572 10.76 4.28 -5.65
C ILE A 572 12.20 4.81 -5.77
N SER A 573 13.10 4.00 -6.32
CA SER A 573 14.48 4.43 -6.59
C SER A 573 14.54 5.65 -7.51
N GLU A 574 13.79 5.62 -8.59
CA GLU A 574 13.72 6.74 -9.54
C GLU A 574 13.18 8.01 -8.86
N LEU A 575 12.15 7.87 -8.01
CA LEU A 575 11.59 8.99 -7.27
C LEU A 575 12.61 9.62 -6.31
N ILE A 576 13.30 8.79 -5.53
CA ILE A 576 14.34 9.26 -4.60
C ILE A 576 15.48 9.94 -5.35
N LYS A 577 15.82 9.47 -6.54
CA LYS A 577 16.85 10.10 -7.38
C LYS A 577 16.44 11.48 -7.87
N GLN A 578 15.18 11.64 -8.29
CA GLN A 578 14.65 12.93 -8.75
C GLN A 578 14.67 13.98 -7.63
N ASP A 579 14.46 13.57 -6.39
CA ASP A 579 14.53 14.47 -5.22
C ASP A 579 15.98 14.73 -4.74
N LEU A 580 16.99 13.98 -5.25
CA LEU A 580 18.43 14.20 -4.97
C LEU A 580 19.06 15.23 -5.93
N LEU A 581 18.44 15.56 -7.04
CA LEU A 581 18.85 16.54 -8.04
C LEU A 581 18.06 17.83 -7.86
#